data_c1c7f78bea94c82466577a1347aba901
#
_entry.id   c1c7f78bea94c82466577a1347aba901
#
_cell.length_a   1.000
_cell.length_b   1.000
_cell.length_c   1.000
_cell.angle_alpha   90.00
_cell.angle_beta   90.00
_cell.angle_gamma   90.00
#
_symmetry.space_group_name_H-M   'P 1'
#
loop_
_entity.id
_entity.type
_entity.pdbx_description
1 polymer ?
#
loop_
_entity_poly.entity_id
_entity_poly.type
_entity_poly.pdbx_seq_one_letter_code
_entity_poly.pdbx_strand_id
1 'polypeptide(L)'
;MTEQTPARQASHANRATRAEIWRLIKPFWVSEERWKAWALLLAILALNLGMVYINVRLNSWNRDMYNVLQSRDYPQFKSLLWQFSGLAFVFVAIAIYSVYLKQALQIRWRYWMSTRYLDRWLAHRAYYRIEQGQEGRLSDNPDQRIAEDLHALTSDTLSLVLGFISSSVTLFSFIHILWSVSGPLSFTALGQSWVIPGYMVWFVIAYAAIGSGVVWWIGRPLVGLSFNQERFEANFRFGLIRVREHAEAVALYRGEPQERAQLTARLDDIRENWWNIMRLTKKLNVAVNFYGQFAVIFPMLVSAPRYFSGAISLGVLMQISDAFGQVQDALSWFINAFTTLASWKASINRLAGFHADVERAAGMPRTLAVTQHGGSAVTLEGVQLSFPDGSLMLRRLDARVESGEHVLISGPSGCGKSTLIRAMADIWPYGEGRIALPQDAPAMFLPQRSYLPIGTLRAALSYPAAEGSFEDALITRYLGLCRLAHLASRLDVAANWSQALSPGEQQRLAFVRVFLNRPRLVFLDEASSAMDGETEEALYAALPRELPGVTVISIAHRETLARFHDVRWKFVPPAAGEGAGHRVEALPIAV
;
A
#
# COMPACT_ATOMS: atom_id res chain seq x y z
N MET A 1 19.38 -0.88 -37.80
CA MET A 1 19.79 -1.06 -36.40
C MET A 1 18.50 -1.19 -35.59
N THR A 2 18.24 -2.37 -35.14
CA THR A 2 16.96 -2.87 -34.59
C THR A 2 16.70 -2.27 -33.21
N GLU A 3 15.63 -1.48 -33.08
CA GLU A 3 15.02 -1.07 -31.83
C GLU A 3 14.53 -2.31 -31.07
N GLN A 4 15.22 -2.69 -30.02
CA GLN A 4 14.72 -3.68 -29.06
C GLN A 4 13.76 -2.97 -28.11
N THR A 5 12.48 -3.33 -28.24
CA THR A 5 11.34 -2.86 -27.46
C THR A 5 11.54 -3.13 -25.97
N PRO A 6 11.37 -2.16 -25.07
CA PRO A 6 11.54 -2.35 -23.60
C PRO A 6 10.44 -3.19 -22.93
N ALA A 7 9.46 -3.68 -23.69
CA ALA A 7 8.32 -4.43 -23.13
C ALA A 7 8.59 -5.88 -22.69
N ARG A 8 9.78 -6.45 -22.95
CA ARG A 8 10.09 -7.84 -22.56
C ARG A 8 10.79 -8.01 -21.22
N GLN A 9 11.24 -6.93 -20.56
CA GLN A 9 11.91 -7.03 -19.26
C GLN A 9 10.98 -6.91 -18.03
N ALA A 10 9.72 -6.48 -18.22
CA ALA A 10 8.73 -6.38 -17.13
C ALA A 10 8.07 -7.71 -16.73
N SER A 11 8.39 -8.85 -17.36
CA SER A 11 7.69 -10.12 -17.12
C SER A 11 8.32 -11.06 -16.09
N HIS A 12 9.38 -10.67 -15.42
CA HIS A 12 9.94 -11.40 -14.26
C HIS A 12 9.53 -10.73 -12.93
N ALA A 13 8.26 -10.33 -12.79
CA ALA A 13 7.69 -10.11 -11.47
C ALA A 13 7.83 -11.43 -10.70
N ASN A 14 8.74 -11.47 -9.74
CA ASN A 14 9.05 -12.61 -8.90
C ASN A 14 7.73 -13.15 -8.32
N ARG A 15 7.28 -14.31 -8.79
CA ARG A 15 6.07 -14.95 -8.24
C ARG A 15 6.39 -15.33 -6.81
N ALA A 16 5.71 -14.72 -5.86
CA ALA A 16 5.90 -15.03 -4.46
C ALA A 16 5.79 -16.54 -4.25
N THR A 17 6.82 -17.11 -3.65
CA THR A 17 6.87 -18.53 -3.30
C THR A 17 5.91 -18.83 -2.14
N ARG A 18 5.53 -20.10 -1.96
CA ARG A 18 4.70 -20.50 -0.81
C ARG A 18 5.33 -20.11 0.52
N ALA A 19 6.67 -20.13 0.60
CA ALA A 19 7.40 -19.73 1.81
C ALA A 19 7.27 -18.22 2.09
N GLU A 20 7.31 -17.37 1.06
CA GLU A 20 7.12 -15.92 1.19
C GLU A 20 5.69 -15.58 1.59
N ILE A 21 4.70 -16.23 0.99
CA ILE A 21 3.29 -16.08 1.40
C ILE A 21 3.14 -16.40 2.89
N TRP A 22 3.73 -17.50 3.33
CA TRP A 22 3.66 -17.92 4.73
C TRP A 22 4.39 -16.96 5.67
N ARG A 23 5.51 -16.37 5.24
CA ARG A 23 6.24 -15.32 5.98
C ARG A 23 5.40 -14.05 6.17
N LEU A 24 4.54 -13.70 5.22
CA LEU A 24 3.64 -12.54 5.34
C LEU A 24 2.47 -12.81 6.29
N ILE A 25 1.87 -14.00 6.22
CA ILE A 25 0.62 -14.33 6.93
C ILE A 25 0.88 -14.82 8.36
N LYS A 26 1.84 -15.76 8.54
CA LYS A 26 2.08 -16.44 9.83
C LYS A 26 2.38 -15.51 11.01
N PRO A 27 3.16 -14.42 10.88
CA PRO A 27 3.59 -13.63 12.04
C PRO A 27 2.46 -13.09 12.89
N PHE A 28 1.32 -12.71 12.32
CA PHE A 28 0.15 -12.27 13.08
C PHE A 28 -0.41 -13.39 13.98
N TRP A 29 -0.50 -14.61 13.44
CA TRP A 29 -1.11 -15.76 14.13
C TRP A 29 -0.26 -16.36 15.26
N VAL A 30 1.01 -15.90 15.39
CA VAL A 30 1.93 -16.28 16.47
C VAL A 30 2.38 -15.09 17.31
N SER A 31 1.83 -13.90 17.06
CA SER A 31 2.14 -12.65 17.76
C SER A 31 1.49 -12.58 19.16
N GLU A 32 1.65 -11.44 19.81
CA GLU A 32 0.98 -11.07 21.07
C GLU A 32 -0.55 -11.10 20.95
N GLU A 33 -1.10 -10.86 19.74
CA GLU A 33 -2.55 -10.91 19.46
C GLU A 33 -3.07 -12.33 19.16
N ARG A 34 -2.23 -13.36 19.18
CA ARG A 34 -2.57 -14.75 18.76
C ARG A 34 -3.83 -15.31 19.39
N TRP A 35 -4.00 -15.15 20.69
CA TRP A 35 -5.16 -15.74 21.40
C TRP A 35 -6.46 -15.09 20.97
N LYS A 36 -6.48 -13.77 20.81
CA LYS A 36 -7.66 -13.05 20.31
C LYS A 36 -7.95 -13.39 18.84
N ALA A 37 -6.89 -13.49 18.02
CA ALA A 37 -7.02 -13.85 16.61
C ALA A 37 -7.61 -15.24 16.42
N TRP A 38 -7.08 -16.24 17.14
CA TRP A 38 -7.61 -17.61 17.10
C TRP A 38 -9.01 -17.72 17.68
N ALA A 39 -9.31 -17.05 18.79
CA ALA A 39 -10.64 -17.03 19.38
C ALA A 39 -11.68 -16.44 18.42
N LEU A 40 -11.37 -15.31 17.78
CA LEU A 40 -12.24 -14.70 16.75
C LEU A 40 -12.41 -15.62 15.54
N LEU A 41 -11.33 -16.21 15.02
CA LEU A 41 -11.41 -17.12 13.88
C LEU A 41 -12.29 -18.34 14.20
N LEU A 42 -12.10 -18.97 15.36
CA LEU A 42 -12.89 -20.13 15.78
C LEU A 42 -14.37 -19.76 15.98
N ALA A 43 -14.65 -18.58 16.56
CA ALA A 43 -16.00 -18.08 16.71
C ALA A 43 -16.66 -17.84 15.33
N ILE A 44 -15.96 -17.22 14.38
CA ILE A 44 -16.45 -17.02 13.01
C ILE A 44 -16.72 -18.35 12.32
N LEU A 45 -15.80 -19.32 12.45
CA LEU A 45 -15.98 -20.66 11.90
C LEU A 45 -17.20 -21.37 12.50
N ALA A 46 -17.37 -21.31 13.82
CA ALA A 46 -18.53 -21.89 14.49
C ALA A 46 -19.85 -21.26 14.00
N LEU A 47 -19.87 -19.92 13.84
CA LEU A 47 -21.05 -19.23 13.30
C LEU A 47 -21.32 -19.63 11.83
N ASN A 48 -20.30 -19.70 10.98
CA ASN A 48 -20.46 -20.11 9.58
C ASN A 48 -20.97 -21.57 9.49
N LEU A 49 -20.43 -22.47 10.29
CA LEU A 49 -20.92 -23.86 10.36
C LEU A 49 -22.34 -23.91 10.91
N GLY A 50 -22.68 -23.06 11.88
CA GLY A 50 -24.04 -22.88 12.38
C GLY A 50 -25.01 -22.42 11.29
N MET A 51 -24.60 -21.52 10.40
CA MET A 51 -25.41 -21.12 9.24
C MET A 51 -25.67 -22.29 8.29
N VAL A 52 -24.65 -23.09 7.98
CA VAL A 52 -24.82 -24.30 7.13
C VAL A 52 -25.78 -25.28 7.80
N TYR A 53 -25.64 -25.52 9.11
CA TYR A 53 -26.57 -26.37 9.85
C TYR A 53 -28.02 -25.86 9.78
N ILE A 54 -28.24 -24.55 9.96
CA ILE A 54 -29.58 -23.96 9.85
C ILE A 54 -30.13 -24.12 8.42
N ASN A 55 -29.32 -23.93 7.39
CA ASN A 55 -29.74 -24.15 6.00
C ASN A 55 -30.17 -25.61 5.77
N VAL A 56 -29.46 -26.57 6.33
CA VAL A 56 -29.85 -28.00 6.29
C VAL A 56 -31.19 -28.22 7.00
N ARG A 57 -31.41 -27.58 8.17
CA ARG A 57 -32.68 -27.66 8.91
C ARG A 57 -33.82 -26.99 8.16
N LEU A 58 -33.58 -25.85 7.52
CA LEU A 58 -34.55 -25.15 6.66
C LEU A 58 -34.93 -25.98 5.43
N ASN A 59 -33.98 -26.69 4.83
CA ASN A 59 -34.26 -27.61 3.72
C ASN A 59 -35.21 -28.73 4.15
N SER A 60 -35.02 -29.31 5.33
CA SER A 60 -35.94 -30.30 5.91
C SER A 60 -37.29 -29.68 6.29
N TRP A 61 -37.28 -28.48 6.86
CA TRP A 61 -38.49 -27.72 7.18
C TRP A 61 -39.33 -27.43 5.93
N ASN A 62 -38.70 -27.02 4.83
CA ASN A 62 -39.36 -26.81 3.54
C ASN A 62 -40.14 -28.06 3.10
N ARG A 63 -39.52 -29.25 3.16
CA ARG A 63 -40.19 -30.51 2.86
C ARG A 63 -41.43 -30.69 3.69
N ASP A 64 -41.31 -30.55 5.03
CA ASP A 64 -42.40 -30.79 5.95
C ASP A 64 -43.53 -29.77 5.77
N MET A 65 -43.20 -28.51 5.50
CA MET A 65 -44.14 -27.43 5.22
C MET A 65 -45.01 -27.73 3.99
N TYR A 66 -44.38 -28.15 2.86
CA TYR A 66 -45.11 -28.47 1.65
C TYR A 66 -45.99 -29.74 1.82
N ASN A 67 -45.53 -30.72 2.57
CA ASN A 67 -46.33 -31.91 2.90
C ASN A 67 -47.57 -31.57 3.74
N VAL A 68 -47.42 -30.69 4.76
CA VAL A 68 -48.50 -30.24 5.60
C VAL A 68 -49.52 -29.37 4.82
N LEU A 69 -49.06 -28.55 3.90
CA LEU A 69 -49.95 -27.80 3.00
C LEU A 69 -50.75 -28.75 2.10
N GLN A 70 -50.11 -29.81 1.61
CA GLN A 70 -50.77 -30.82 0.78
C GLN A 70 -51.81 -31.63 1.55
N SER A 71 -51.51 -32.01 2.81
CA SER A 71 -52.42 -32.70 3.70
C SER A 71 -53.50 -31.80 4.38
N ARG A 72 -53.38 -30.47 4.25
CA ARG A 72 -54.25 -29.45 4.86
C ARG A 72 -54.32 -29.51 6.37
N ASP A 73 -53.23 -29.96 7.04
CA ASP A 73 -53.14 -30.02 8.51
C ASP A 73 -52.79 -28.66 9.10
N TYR A 74 -53.82 -27.90 9.52
CA TYR A 74 -53.66 -26.56 10.06
C TYR A 74 -52.97 -26.51 11.45
N PRO A 75 -53.20 -27.42 12.39
CA PRO A 75 -52.44 -27.47 13.65
C PRO A 75 -50.94 -27.64 13.42
N GLN A 76 -50.53 -28.58 12.56
CA GLN A 76 -49.14 -28.83 12.25
C GLN A 76 -48.51 -27.66 11.47
N PHE A 77 -49.26 -27.00 10.61
CA PHE A 77 -48.85 -25.78 9.91
C PHE A 77 -48.43 -24.67 10.90
N LYS A 78 -49.25 -24.40 11.94
CA LYS A 78 -48.90 -23.42 12.97
C LYS A 78 -47.60 -23.76 13.70
N SER A 79 -47.40 -25.04 14.04
CA SER A 79 -46.19 -25.52 14.68
C SER A 79 -44.95 -25.28 13.84
N LEU A 80 -45.02 -25.58 12.54
CA LEU A 80 -43.93 -25.33 11.59
C LEU A 80 -43.65 -23.84 11.42
N LEU A 81 -44.67 -22.98 11.48
CA LEU A 81 -44.48 -21.54 11.40
C LEU A 81 -43.67 -20.97 12.58
N TRP A 82 -43.95 -21.47 13.81
CA TRP A 82 -43.15 -21.11 14.97
C TRP A 82 -41.72 -21.64 14.91
N GLN A 83 -41.53 -22.86 14.40
CA GLN A 83 -40.20 -23.42 14.17
C GLN A 83 -39.40 -22.56 13.16
N PHE A 84 -40.02 -22.13 12.06
CA PHE A 84 -39.41 -21.25 11.10
C PHE A 84 -39.00 -19.93 11.72
N SER A 85 -39.90 -19.31 12.51
CA SER A 85 -39.62 -18.01 13.13
C SER A 85 -38.39 -18.10 14.06
N GLY A 86 -38.29 -19.21 14.82
CA GLY A 86 -37.13 -19.48 15.68
C GLY A 86 -35.82 -19.66 14.86
N LEU A 87 -35.88 -20.50 13.80
CA LEU A 87 -34.73 -20.74 12.93
C LEU A 87 -34.30 -19.47 12.21
N ALA A 88 -35.26 -18.67 11.71
CA ALA A 88 -34.97 -17.42 11.01
C ALA A 88 -34.32 -16.38 11.95
N PHE A 89 -34.84 -16.24 13.19
CA PHE A 89 -34.24 -15.34 14.17
C PHE A 89 -32.80 -15.72 14.49
N VAL A 90 -32.54 -17.02 14.76
CA VAL A 90 -31.19 -17.53 15.03
C VAL A 90 -30.28 -17.33 13.79
N PHE A 91 -30.80 -17.60 12.59
CA PHE A 91 -30.04 -17.40 11.34
C PHE A 91 -29.60 -15.93 11.17
N VAL A 92 -30.52 -14.99 11.37
CA VAL A 92 -30.24 -13.54 11.26
C VAL A 92 -29.20 -13.12 12.32
N ALA A 93 -29.36 -13.58 13.56
CA ALA A 93 -28.41 -13.29 14.63
C ALA A 93 -27.00 -13.81 14.28
N ILE A 94 -26.89 -15.07 13.84
CA ILE A 94 -25.61 -15.67 13.42
C ILE A 94 -25.00 -14.91 12.24
N ALA A 95 -25.81 -14.56 11.23
CA ALA A 95 -25.33 -13.84 10.06
C ALA A 95 -24.74 -12.48 10.41
N ILE A 96 -25.43 -11.69 11.26
CA ILE A 96 -24.97 -10.38 11.74
C ILE A 96 -23.65 -10.51 12.51
N TYR A 97 -23.61 -11.41 13.50
CA TYR A 97 -22.41 -11.58 14.32
C TYR A 97 -21.23 -12.16 13.55
N SER A 98 -21.47 -13.04 12.56
CA SER A 98 -20.42 -13.56 11.69
C SER A 98 -19.72 -12.44 10.90
N VAL A 99 -20.49 -11.52 10.33
CA VAL A 99 -19.95 -10.35 9.61
C VAL A 99 -19.20 -9.43 10.57
N TYR A 100 -19.78 -9.11 11.72
CA TYR A 100 -19.17 -8.23 12.73
C TYR A 100 -17.82 -8.79 13.23
N LEU A 101 -17.78 -10.06 13.61
CA LEU A 101 -16.53 -10.68 14.09
C LEU A 101 -15.47 -10.80 12.98
N LYS A 102 -15.89 -11.06 11.73
CA LYS A 102 -14.98 -11.05 10.58
C LYS A 102 -14.33 -9.68 10.40
N GLN A 103 -15.12 -8.60 10.47
CA GLN A 103 -14.60 -7.24 10.37
C GLN A 103 -13.68 -6.89 11.55
N ALA A 104 -14.04 -7.33 12.77
CA ALA A 104 -13.21 -7.14 13.95
C ALA A 104 -11.84 -7.85 13.83
N LEU A 105 -11.83 -9.08 13.31
CA LEU A 105 -10.57 -9.81 13.03
C LEU A 105 -9.76 -9.12 11.95
N GLN A 106 -10.40 -8.71 10.86
CA GLN A 106 -9.75 -8.03 9.73
C GLN A 106 -9.05 -6.75 10.16
N ILE A 107 -9.73 -5.87 10.92
CA ILE A 107 -9.15 -4.59 11.34
C ILE A 107 -7.98 -4.78 12.31
N ARG A 108 -8.08 -5.75 13.24
CA ARG A 108 -6.98 -6.09 14.16
C ARG A 108 -5.76 -6.58 13.40
N TRP A 109 -5.95 -7.49 12.45
CA TRP A 109 -4.88 -8.03 11.62
C TRP A 109 -4.23 -6.93 10.77
N ARG A 110 -5.05 -6.10 10.10
CA ARG A 110 -4.58 -4.96 9.32
C ARG A 110 -3.78 -3.97 10.18
N TYR A 111 -4.32 -3.59 11.34
CA TYR A 111 -3.65 -2.66 12.26
C TYR A 111 -2.27 -3.17 12.68
N TRP A 112 -2.21 -4.43 13.14
CA TRP A 112 -0.95 -5.06 13.54
C TRP A 112 0.08 -5.08 12.39
N MET A 113 -0.35 -5.46 11.18
CA MET A 113 0.55 -5.47 10.02
C MET A 113 1.01 -4.07 9.65
N SER A 114 0.08 -3.11 9.54
CA SER A 114 0.40 -1.74 9.12
C SER A 114 1.38 -1.08 10.09
N THR A 115 1.18 -1.21 11.40
CA THR A 115 2.12 -0.68 12.41
C THR A 115 3.52 -1.28 12.22
N ARG A 116 3.61 -2.60 12.06
CA ARG A 116 4.91 -3.28 11.89
C ARG A 116 5.61 -2.93 10.58
N TYR A 117 4.84 -2.70 9.50
CA TYR A 117 5.41 -2.26 8.23
C TYR A 117 5.86 -0.79 8.29
N LEU A 118 5.11 0.08 8.96
CA LEU A 118 5.51 1.47 9.22
C LEU A 118 6.82 1.52 10.01
N ASP A 119 6.92 0.75 11.10
CA ASP A 119 8.14 0.68 11.91
C ASP A 119 9.35 0.27 11.08
N ARG A 120 9.21 -0.77 10.26
CA ARG A 120 10.31 -1.27 9.40
C ARG A 120 10.67 -0.32 8.28
N TRP A 121 9.69 0.31 7.66
CA TRP A 121 9.89 1.25 6.57
C TRP A 121 10.57 2.54 7.03
N LEU A 122 10.22 3.01 8.23
CA LEU A 122 10.86 4.18 8.84
C LEU A 122 12.21 3.84 9.51
N ALA A 123 12.39 2.60 9.98
CA ALA A 123 13.63 2.16 10.60
C ALA A 123 14.81 2.27 9.62
N HIS A 124 15.98 2.62 10.15
CA HIS A 124 17.23 2.73 9.39
C HIS A 124 17.15 3.57 8.12
N ARG A 125 16.16 4.47 8.04
CA ARG A 125 15.89 5.32 6.87
C ARG A 125 15.64 4.50 5.59
N ALA A 126 15.01 3.32 5.72
CA ALA A 126 14.75 2.43 4.59
C ALA A 126 13.92 3.11 3.49
N TYR A 127 12.93 3.96 3.87
CA TYR A 127 12.13 4.75 2.95
C TYR A 127 12.99 5.58 1.98
N TYR A 128 14.04 6.24 2.50
CA TYR A 128 14.92 7.07 1.69
C TYR A 128 15.83 6.23 0.78
N ARG A 129 16.36 5.10 1.29
CA ARG A 129 17.23 4.20 0.52
C ARG A 129 16.48 3.50 -0.61
N ILE A 130 15.21 3.17 -0.40
CA ILE A 130 14.34 2.60 -1.44
C ILE A 130 14.15 3.62 -2.57
N GLU A 131 13.95 4.91 -2.24
CA GLU A 131 13.78 5.96 -3.23
C GLU A 131 15.07 6.27 -4.03
N GLN A 132 16.25 6.14 -3.39
CA GLN A 132 17.56 6.36 -4.02
C GLN A 132 18.05 5.15 -4.84
N GLY A 133 17.40 4.01 -4.76
CA GLY A 133 17.80 2.81 -5.48
C GLY A 133 17.76 2.99 -7.00
N GLN A 134 18.57 2.19 -7.71
CA GLN A 134 18.70 2.25 -9.17
C GLN A 134 17.34 2.27 -9.86
N GLU A 135 17.14 3.22 -10.77
CA GLU A 135 15.94 3.41 -11.59
C GLU A 135 15.35 2.08 -12.08
N GLY A 136 14.09 1.79 -11.69
CA GLY A 136 13.32 0.66 -12.19
C GLY A 136 13.46 -0.68 -11.48
N ARG A 137 14.22 -0.80 -10.37
CA ARG A 137 14.41 -2.08 -9.66
C ARG A 137 13.79 -2.16 -8.26
N LEU A 138 13.37 -1.06 -7.66
CA LEU A 138 12.77 -1.05 -6.32
C LEU A 138 11.27 -0.83 -6.35
N SER A 139 10.61 -1.22 -5.28
CA SER A 139 9.15 -1.24 -5.17
C SER A 139 8.52 0.11 -5.51
N ASP A 140 7.65 0.11 -6.50
CA ASP A 140 6.84 1.26 -6.87
C ASP A 140 5.77 1.51 -5.78
N ASN A 141 5.62 2.78 -5.35
CA ASN A 141 4.60 3.27 -4.43
C ASN A 141 4.51 2.54 -3.07
N PRO A 142 5.48 2.70 -2.15
CA PRO A 142 5.45 2.12 -0.80
C PRO A 142 4.19 2.49 0.01
N ASP A 143 3.69 3.71 -0.18
CA ASP A 143 2.45 4.23 0.40
C ASP A 143 1.23 3.37 0.04
N GLN A 144 1.09 3.01 -1.24
CA GLN A 144 0.03 2.14 -1.72
C GLN A 144 0.16 0.71 -1.16
N ARG A 145 1.39 0.19 -1.01
CA ARG A 145 1.63 -1.13 -0.42
C ARG A 145 1.13 -1.19 1.03
N ILE A 146 1.42 -0.15 1.83
CA ILE A 146 1.01 -0.09 3.24
C ILE A 146 -0.50 0.23 3.37
N ALA A 147 -1.04 1.13 2.55
CA ALA A 147 -2.43 1.57 2.66
C ALA A 147 -3.42 0.57 2.05
N GLU A 148 -3.17 0.07 0.84
CA GLU A 148 -4.13 -0.70 0.05
C GLU A 148 -3.82 -2.20 0.03
N ASP A 149 -2.57 -2.61 -0.27
CA ASP A 149 -2.25 -4.02 -0.41
C ASP A 149 -2.33 -4.80 0.91
N LEU A 150 -1.99 -4.20 2.05
CA LEU A 150 -2.20 -4.82 3.36
C LEU A 150 -3.69 -4.98 3.69
N HIS A 151 -4.53 -4.01 3.28
CA HIS A 151 -5.98 -4.13 3.41
C HIS A 151 -6.51 -5.29 2.56
N ALA A 152 -6.14 -5.33 1.29
CA ALA A 152 -6.53 -6.39 0.37
C ALA A 152 -6.06 -7.76 0.86
N LEU A 153 -4.80 -7.90 1.30
CA LEU A 153 -4.27 -9.15 1.84
C LEU A 153 -5.14 -9.68 2.98
N THR A 154 -5.46 -8.84 3.98
CA THR A 154 -6.22 -9.27 5.16
C THR A 154 -7.67 -9.59 4.83
N SER A 155 -8.32 -8.76 4.01
CA SER A 155 -9.71 -8.94 3.56
C SER A 155 -9.88 -10.19 2.71
N ASP A 156 -9.05 -10.33 1.68
CA ASP A 156 -9.19 -11.40 0.70
C ASP A 156 -8.78 -12.75 1.28
N THR A 157 -7.74 -12.80 2.14
CA THR A 157 -7.36 -14.04 2.83
C THR A 157 -8.51 -14.57 3.68
N LEU A 158 -9.13 -13.72 4.51
CA LEU A 158 -10.28 -14.14 5.33
C LEU A 158 -11.47 -14.54 4.45
N SER A 159 -11.75 -13.80 3.39
CA SER A 159 -12.86 -14.10 2.48
C SER A 159 -12.67 -15.43 1.75
N LEU A 160 -11.45 -15.68 1.24
CA LEU A 160 -11.12 -16.93 0.54
C LEU A 160 -11.14 -18.14 1.49
N VAL A 161 -10.51 -18.03 2.66
CA VAL A 161 -10.44 -19.14 3.62
C VAL A 161 -11.82 -19.48 4.18
N LEU A 162 -12.56 -18.48 4.67
CA LEU A 162 -13.89 -18.69 5.24
C LEU A 162 -14.89 -19.15 4.17
N GLY A 163 -14.85 -18.55 2.97
CA GLY A 163 -15.68 -18.95 1.85
C GLY A 163 -15.39 -20.37 1.40
N PHE A 164 -14.11 -20.77 1.29
CA PHE A 164 -13.73 -22.15 0.95
C PHE A 164 -14.29 -23.16 1.97
N ILE A 165 -14.12 -22.90 3.26
CA ILE A 165 -14.61 -23.79 4.31
C ILE A 165 -16.14 -23.88 4.27
N SER A 166 -16.83 -22.74 4.21
CA SER A 166 -18.29 -22.68 4.18
C SER A 166 -18.85 -23.40 2.95
N SER A 167 -18.32 -23.10 1.75
CA SER A 167 -18.77 -23.75 0.51
C SER A 167 -18.48 -25.23 0.47
N SER A 168 -17.33 -25.67 1.02
CA SER A 168 -17.01 -27.10 1.12
C SER A 168 -17.97 -27.82 2.05
N VAL A 169 -18.25 -27.28 3.25
CA VAL A 169 -19.18 -27.91 4.19
C VAL A 169 -20.60 -27.92 3.65
N THR A 170 -21.06 -26.83 3.00
CA THR A 170 -22.35 -26.78 2.31
C THR A 170 -22.42 -27.84 1.23
N LEU A 171 -21.40 -27.94 0.38
CA LEU A 171 -21.33 -28.92 -0.70
C LEU A 171 -21.49 -30.36 -0.16
N PHE A 172 -20.69 -30.75 0.83
CA PHE A 172 -20.75 -32.09 1.39
C PHE A 172 -22.09 -32.37 2.07
N SER A 173 -22.64 -31.42 2.83
CA SER A 173 -23.92 -31.56 3.52
C SER A 173 -25.08 -31.74 2.53
N PHE A 174 -25.15 -30.93 1.50
CA PHE A 174 -26.25 -30.97 0.53
C PHE A 174 -26.09 -32.07 -0.53
N ILE A 175 -24.87 -32.49 -0.87
CA ILE A 175 -24.65 -33.71 -1.67
C ILE A 175 -25.21 -34.92 -0.91
N HIS A 176 -24.94 -35.04 0.41
CA HIS A 176 -25.47 -36.14 1.22
C HIS A 176 -27.02 -36.14 1.23
N ILE A 177 -27.64 -34.97 1.42
CA ILE A 177 -29.10 -34.83 1.39
C ILE A 177 -29.62 -35.22 0.00
N LEU A 178 -29.05 -34.64 -1.06
CA LEU A 178 -29.48 -34.86 -2.42
C LEU A 178 -29.35 -36.34 -2.82
N TRP A 179 -28.29 -37.01 -2.38
CA TRP A 179 -28.08 -38.44 -2.60
C TRP A 179 -29.16 -39.28 -1.91
N SER A 180 -29.47 -38.98 -0.66
CA SER A 180 -30.45 -39.76 0.13
C SER A 180 -31.88 -39.53 -0.33
N VAL A 181 -32.24 -38.33 -0.79
CA VAL A 181 -33.64 -37.96 -1.13
C VAL A 181 -33.96 -38.25 -2.61
N SER A 182 -32.98 -38.15 -3.51
CA SER A 182 -33.23 -38.39 -4.96
C SER A 182 -33.58 -39.84 -5.28
N GLY A 183 -33.07 -40.83 -4.51
CA GLY A 183 -33.27 -42.23 -4.77
C GLY A 183 -32.65 -42.69 -6.10
N PRO A 184 -32.97 -43.91 -6.56
CA PRO A 184 -32.47 -44.44 -7.83
C PRO A 184 -33.31 -43.98 -9.04
N LEU A 185 -32.64 -43.69 -10.15
CA LEU A 185 -33.25 -43.52 -11.47
C LEU A 185 -33.10 -44.84 -12.25
N SER A 186 -34.21 -45.51 -12.54
CA SER A 186 -34.23 -46.70 -13.42
C SER A 186 -34.72 -46.32 -14.81
N PHE A 187 -33.96 -46.63 -15.81
CA PHE A 187 -34.35 -46.47 -17.24
C PHE A 187 -33.84 -47.63 -18.07
N THR A 188 -34.55 -47.94 -19.13
CA THR A 188 -34.18 -48.99 -20.06
C THR A 188 -33.56 -48.36 -21.32
N ALA A 189 -32.28 -48.62 -21.56
CA ALA A 189 -31.59 -48.19 -22.78
C ALA A 189 -30.86 -49.36 -23.40
N LEU A 190 -30.91 -49.45 -24.71
CA LEU A 190 -30.25 -50.54 -25.47
C LEU A 190 -30.62 -51.97 -25.03
N GLY A 191 -31.86 -52.17 -24.55
CA GLY A 191 -32.34 -53.49 -24.07
C GLY A 191 -31.85 -53.90 -22.68
N GLN A 192 -31.11 -53.03 -21.95
CA GLN A 192 -30.68 -53.27 -20.58
C GLN A 192 -31.30 -52.25 -19.62
N SER A 193 -31.67 -52.70 -18.43
CA SER A 193 -32.13 -51.82 -17.33
C SER A 193 -30.95 -51.26 -16.58
N TRP A 194 -30.81 -49.95 -16.60
CA TRP A 194 -29.79 -49.21 -15.85
C TRP A 194 -30.42 -48.60 -14.60
N VAL A 195 -29.67 -48.67 -13.49
CA VAL A 195 -30.08 -48.05 -12.22
C VAL A 195 -28.96 -47.13 -11.77
N ILE A 196 -29.22 -45.83 -11.73
CA ILE A 196 -28.27 -44.83 -11.28
C ILE A 196 -28.69 -44.39 -9.89
N PRO A 197 -27.96 -44.76 -8.80
CA PRO A 197 -28.24 -44.28 -7.47
C PRO A 197 -27.85 -42.80 -7.32
N GLY A 198 -28.65 -42.03 -6.55
CA GLY A 198 -28.36 -40.62 -6.30
C GLY A 198 -28.24 -39.77 -7.58
N TYR A 199 -29.03 -40.06 -8.59
CA TYR A 199 -28.91 -39.49 -9.93
C TYR A 199 -28.86 -37.94 -9.95
N MET A 200 -29.55 -37.27 -9.06
CA MET A 200 -29.56 -35.81 -8.98
C MET A 200 -28.20 -35.20 -8.63
N VAL A 201 -27.37 -35.96 -7.91
CA VAL A 201 -25.99 -35.50 -7.62
C VAL A 201 -25.17 -35.44 -8.90
N TRP A 202 -25.30 -36.43 -9.77
CA TRP A 202 -24.61 -36.44 -11.06
C TRP A 202 -25.12 -35.35 -11.98
N PHE A 203 -26.43 -35.10 -11.98
CA PHE A 203 -27.02 -34.00 -12.76
C PHE A 203 -26.58 -32.63 -12.28
N VAL A 204 -26.51 -32.39 -10.95
CA VAL A 204 -26.05 -31.07 -10.45
C VAL A 204 -24.57 -30.83 -10.72
N ILE A 205 -23.73 -31.88 -10.66
CA ILE A 205 -22.32 -31.77 -10.99
C ILE A 205 -22.14 -31.45 -12.47
N ALA A 206 -22.84 -32.20 -13.35
CA ALA A 206 -22.79 -31.95 -14.80
C ALA A 206 -23.32 -30.55 -15.13
N TYR A 207 -24.45 -30.15 -14.54
CA TYR A 207 -25.06 -28.84 -14.70
C TYR A 207 -24.11 -27.72 -14.26
N ALA A 208 -23.52 -27.84 -13.08
CA ALA A 208 -22.55 -26.87 -12.58
C ALA A 208 -21.29 -26.81 -13.46
N ALA A 209 -20.78 -27.94 -13.91
CA ALA A 209 -19.60 -27.98 -14.79
C ALA A 209 -19.87 -27.31 -16.17
N ILE A 210 -21.01 -27.57 -16.77
CA ILE A 210 -21.41 -26.96 -18.05
C ILE A 210 -21.62 -25.46 -17.87
N GLY A 211 -22.44 -25.06 -16.88
CA GLY A 211 -22.72 -23.65 -16.60
C GLY A 211 -21.47 -22.86 -16.29
N SER A 212 -20.63 -23.41 -15.45
CA SER A 212 -19.33 -22.79 -15.07
C SER A 212 -18.39 -22.69 -16.28
N GLY A 213 -18.34 -23.72 -17.12
CA GLY A 213 -17.55 -23.69 -18.35
C GLY A 213 -18.00 -22.59 -19.32
N VAL A 214 -19.30 -22.40 -19.48
CA VAL A 214 -19.90 -21.35 -20.32
C VAL A 214 -19.59 -19.96 -19.74
N VAL A 215 -19.81 -19.76 -18.44
CA VAL A 215 -19.53 -18.50 -17.74
C VAL A 215 -18.04 -18.14 -17.83
N TRP A 216 -17.15 -19.11 -17.61
CA TRP A 216 -15.71 -18.91 -17.73
C TRP A 216 -15.29 -18.56 -19.16
N TRP A 217 -15.82 -19.26 -20.15
CA TRP A 217 -15.50 -19.01 -21.56
C TRP A 217 -15.91 -17.63 -22.02
N ILE A 218 -17.12 -17.17 -21.64
CA ILE A 218 -17.60 -15.81 -21.92
C ILE A 218 -16.85 -14.76 -21.10
N GLY A 219 -16.58 -15.02 -19.81
CA GLY A 219 -16.02 -14.06 -18.87
C GLY A 219 -14.50 -13.86 -18.97
N ARG A 220 -13.77 -14.82 -19.55
CA ARG A 220 -12.30 -14.79 -19.62
C ARG A 220 -11.71 -13.47 -20.15
N PRO A 221 -12.24 -12.85 -21.23
CA PRO A 221 -11.70 -11.58 -21.72
C PRO A 221 -11.93 -10.41 -20.78
N LEU A 222 -12.87 -10.50 -19.82
CA LEU A 222 -13.17 -9.42 -18.87
C LEU A 222 -11.98 -9.07 -17.99
N VAL A 223 -11.15 -10.06 -17.65
CA VAL A 223 -9.94 -9.85 -16.85
C VAL A 223 -8.97 -8.87 -17.54
N GLY A 224 -8.75 -9.07 -18.84
CA GLY A 224 -7.90 -8.17 -19.61
C GLY A 224 -8.48 -6.76 -19.78
N LEU A 225 -9.80 -6.67 -20.01
CA LEU A 225 -10.49 -5.39 -20.11
C LEU A 225 -10.49 -4.62 -18.77
N SER A 226 -10.69 -5.31 -17.65
CA SER A 226 -10.63 -4.71 -16.32
C SER A 226 -9.22 -4.22 -16.00
N PHE A 227 -8.19 -4.98 -16.31
CA PHE A 227 -6.79 -4.54 -16.16
C PHE A 227 -6.49 -3.29 -17.00
N ASN A 228 -6.96 -3.24 -18.24
CA ASN A 228 -6.81 -2.05 -19.08
C ASN A 228 -7.57 -0.85 -18.51
N GLN A 229 -8.76 -1.07 -17.94
CA GLN A 229 -9.56 -0.02 -17.31
C GLN A 229 -8.79 0.64 -16.17
N GLU A 230 -8.23 -0.14 -15.25
CA GLU A 230 -7.44 0.38 -14.14
C GLU A 230 -6.20 1.15 -14.63
N ARG A 231 -5.54 0.66 -15.67
CA ARG A 231 -4.39 1.34 -16.30
C ARG A 231 -4.79 2.68 -16.91
N PHE A 232 -5.89 2.76 -17.65
CA PHE A 232 -6.36 3.99 -18.26
C PHE A 232 -6.81 5.00 -17.21
N GLU A 233 -7.52 4.56 -16.16
CA GLU A 233 -7.91 5.39 -15.01
C GLU A 233 -6.68 5.95 -14.28
N ALA A 234 -5.66 5.14 -14.06
CA ALA A 234 -4.41 5.57 -13.45
C ALA A 234 -3.69 6.62 -14.30
N ASN A 235 -3.63 6.43 -15.64
CA ASN A 235 -3.03 7.37 -16.57
C ASN A 235 -3.79 8.71 -16.60
N PHE A 236 -5.11 8.67 -16.57
CA PHE A 236 -5.95 9.87 -16.52
C PHE A 236 -5.75 10.62 -15.21
N ARG A 237 -5.80 9.93 -14.08
CA ARG A 237 -5.53 10.51 -12.75
C ARG A 237 -4.16 11.14 -12.66
N PHE A 238 -3.12 10.46 -13.15
CA PHE A 238 -1.77 11.00 -13.21
C PHE A 238 -1.70 12.30 -14.03
N GLY A 239 -2.42 12.36 -15.17
CA GLY A 239 -2.53 13.59 -15.96
C GLY A 239 -3.16 14.74 -15.17
N LEU A 240 -4.25 14.49 -14.44
CA LEU A 240 -4.91 15.49 -13.60
C LEU A 240 -4.01 15.99 -12.45
N ILE A 241 -3.30 15.06 -11.79
CA ILE A 241 -2.34 15.41 -10.72
C ILE A 241 -1.24 16.31 -11.28
N ARG A 242 -0.68 15.98 -12.47
CA ARG A 242 0.36 16.77 -13.10
C ARG A 242 -0.09 18.20 -13.43
N VAL A 243 -1.31 18.38 -13.96
CA VAL A 243 -1.88 19.72 -14.18
C VAL A 243 -2.03 20.47 -12.86
N ARG A 244 -2.48 19.82 -11.80
CA ARG A 244 -2.62 20.45 -10.48
C ARG A 244 -1.28 20.86 -9.88
N GLU A 245 -0.25 20.02 -10.01
CA GLU A 245 1.09 20.30 -9.49
C GLU A 245 1.78 21.45 -10.23
N HIS A 246 1.49 21.61 -11.51
CA HIS A 246 2.07 22.64 -12.36
C HIS A 246 1.06 23.71 -12.81
N ALA A 247 -0.02 23.93 -12.00
CA ALA A 247 -1.13 24.80 -12.39
C ALA A 247 -0.69 26.21 -12.76
N GLU A 248 0.24 26.80 -12.02
CA GLU A 248 0.79 28.14 -12.31
C GLU A 248 1.54 28.16 -13.65
N ALA A 249 2.39 27.16 -13.91
CA ALA A 249 3.14 27.08 -15.16
C ALA A 249 2.19 26.88 -16.36
N VAL A 250 1.20 26.00 -16.24
CA VAL A 250 0.18 25.79 -17.29
C VAL A 250 -0.57 27.09 -17.57
N ALA A 251 -0.97 27.83 -16.54
CA ALA A 251 -1.66 29.11 -16.69
C ALA A 251 -0.77 30.19 -17.33
N LEU A 252 0.51 30.29 -16.91
CA LEU A 252 1.46 31.24 -17.48
C LEU A 252 1.76 30.97 -18.97
N TYR A 253 1.88 29.70 -19.36
CA TYR A 253 2.04 29.28 -20.74
C TYR A 253 0.74 29.29 -21.56
N ARG A 254 -0.42 29.52 -20.93
CA ARG A 254 -1.76 29.38 -21.53
C ARG A 254 -1.95 28.02 -22.20
N GLY A 255 -1.47 26.98 -21.52
CA GLY A 255 -1.43 25.61 -22.01
C GLY A 255 -2.73 24.83 -21.89
N GLU A 256 -3.83 25.44 -21.37
CA GLU A 256 -5.11 24.77 -21.08
C GLU A 256 -5.69 24.01 -22.29
N PRO A 257 -5.64 24.54 -23.54
CA PRO A 257 -6.18 23.80 -24.69
C PRO A 257 -5.43 22.50 -24.95
N GLN A 258 -4.11 22.50 -24.79
CA GLN A 258 -3.27 21.33 -25.01
C GLN A 258 -3.47 20.27 -23.90
N GLU A 259 -3.48 20.70 -22.65
CA GLU A 259 -3.75 19.81 -21.51
C GLU A 259 -5.16 19.21 -21.60
N ARG A 260 -6.15 20.01 -21.98
CA ARG A 260 -7.53 19.53 -22.21
C ARG A 260 -7.55 18.46 -23.31
N ALA A 261 -6.87 18.69 -24.44
CA ALA A 261 -6.84 17.73 -25.53
C ALA A 261 -6.22 16.39 -25.08
N GLN A 262 -5.09 16.42 -24.34
CA GLN A 262 -4.44 15.23 -23.83
C GLN A 262 -5.32 14.48 -22.80
N LEU A 263 -5.95 15.21 -21.88
CA LEU A 263 -6.84 14.62 -20.87
C LEU A 263 -8.08 14.02 -21.53
N THR A 264 -8.65 14.71 -22.56
CA THR A 264 -9.80 14.18 -23.30
C THR A 264 -9.44 12.89 -24.05
N ALA A 265 -8.26 12.82 -24.69
CA ALA A 265 -7.82 11.60 -25.34
C ALA A 265 -7.70 10.42 -24.36
N ARG A 266 -7.15 10.65 -23.15
CA ARG A 266 -7.10 9.62 -22.10
C ARG A 266 -8.48 9.22 -21.61
N LEU A 267 -9.42 10.15 -21.53
CA LEU A 267 -10.81 9.87 -21.16
C LEU A 267 -11.54 9.07 -22.27
N ASP A 268 -11.19 9.30 -23.53
CA ASP A 268 -11.70 8.52 -24.66
C ASP A 268 -11.23 7.06 -24.61
N ASP A 269 -9.96 6.80 -24.22
CA ASP A 269 -9.47 5.43 -23.98
C ASP A 269 -10.29 4.71 -22.90
N ILE A 270 -10.59 5.41 -21.78
CA ILE A 270 -11.45 4.91 -20.71
C ILE A 270 -12.83 4.57 -21.25
N ARG A 271 -13.44 5.49 -22.00
CA ARG A 271 -14.79 5.36 -22.56
C ARG A 271 -14.87 4.18 -23.53
N GLU A 272 -13.92 4.02 -24.43
CA GLU A 272 -13.91 2.93 -25.40
C GLU A 272 -13.78 1.57 -24.70
N ASN A 273 -12.85 1.45 -23.77
CA ASN A 273 -12.67 0.22 -23.00
C ASN A 273 -13.91 -0.10 -22.16
N TRP A 274 -14.56 0.93 -21.56
CA TRP A 274 -15.79 0.75 -20.81
C TRP A 274 -16.94 0.20 -21.66
N TRP A 275 -17.09 0.67 -22.90
CA TRP A 275 -18.06 0.09 -23.84
C TRP A 275 -17.79 -1.40 -24.12
N ASN A 276 -16.53 -1.80 -24.21
CA ASN A 276 -16.16 -3.19 -24.39
C ASN A 276 -16.50 -4.04 -23.14
N ILE A 277 -16.22 -3.50 -21.94
CA ILE A 277 -16.62 -4.12 -20.67
C ILE A 277 -18.14 -4.28 -20.62
N MET A 278 -18.91 -3.24 -20.93
CA MET A 278 -20.38 -3.28 -20.92
C MET A 278 -20.94 -4.33 -21.87
N ARG A 279 -20.42 -4.40 -23.08
CA ARG A 279 -20.86 -5.40 -24.08
C ARG A 279 -20.60 -6.83 -23.60
N LEU A 280 -19.44 -7.06 -23.00
CA LEU A 280 -19.07 -8.37 -22.47
C LEU A 280 -19.86 -8.72 -21.21
N THR A 281 -20.03 -7.79 -20.30
CA THR A 281 -20.84 -7.93 -19.07
C THR A 281 -22.29 -8.23 -19.42
N LYS A 282 -22.85 -7.58 -20.45
CA LYS A 282 -24.19 -7.89 -20.96
C LYS A 282 -24.31 -9.34 -21.40
N LYS A 283 -23.36 -9.84 -22.20
CA LYS A 283 -23.35 -11.24 -22.65
C LYS A 283 -23.23 -12.21 -21.48
N LEU A 284 -22.33 -11.88 -20.54
CA LEU A 284 -22.12 -12.68 -19.32
C LEU A 284 -23.39 -12.73 -18.48
N ASN A 285 -24.04 -11.59 -18.23
CA ASN A 285 -25.29 -11.52 -17.46
C ASN A 285 -26.42 -12.30 -18.11
N VAL A 286 -26.55 -12.29 -19.44
CA VAL A 286 -27.53 -13.14 -20.15
C VAL A 286 -27.26 -14.61 -19.86
N ALA A 287 -26.00 -15.06 -19.97
CA ALA A 287 -25.66 -16.45 -19.69
C ALA A 287 -25.90 -16.85 -18.23
N VAL A 288 -25.46 -16.01 -17.28
CA VAL A 288 -25.61 -16.25 -15.83
C VAL A 288 -27.08 -16.27 -15.41
N ASN A 289 -27.88 -15.30 -15.88
CA ASN A 289 -29.31 -15.26 -15.54
C ASN A 289 -30.06 -16.42 -16.16
N PHE A 290 -29.80 -16.75 -17.44
CA PHE A 290 -30.43 -17.93 -18.07
C PHE A 290 -30.07 -19.21 -17.32
N TYR A 291 -28.78 -19.40 -17.00
CA TYR A 291 -28.30 -20.51 -16.19
C TYR A 291 -29.00 -20.56 -14.83
N GLY A 292 -29.09 -19.41 -14.09
CA GLY A 292 -29.76 -19.35 -12.80
C GLY A 292 -31.26 -19.66 -12.87
N GLN A 293 -31.98 -19.11 -13.85
CA GLN A 293 -33.44 -19.38 -14.02
C GLN A 293 -33.72 -20.84 -14.42
N PHE A 294 -32.87 -21.40 -15.27
CA PHE A 294 -33.02 -22.79 -15.65
C PHE A 294 -32.75 -23.74 -14.48
N ALA A 295 -31.83 -23.39 -13.58
CA ALA A 295 -31.54 -24.18 -12.38
C ALA A 295 -32.72 -24.32 -11.42
N VAL A 296 -33.68 -23.39 -11.43
CA VAL A 296 -34.90 -23.48 -10.60
C VAL A 296 -35.83 -24.57 -11.12
N ILE A 297 -35.97 -24.69 -12.45
CA ILE A 297 -36.92 -25.61 -13.08
C ILE A 297 -36.30 -26.98 -13.31
N PHE A 298 -35.01 -27.04 -13.57
CA PHE A 298 -34.32 -28.28 -13.99
C PHE A 298 -34.50 -29.44 -12.97
N PRO A 299 -34.28 -29.28 -11.64
CA PRO A 299 -34.48 -30.36 -10.69
C PRO A 299 -35.95 -30.80 -10.60
N MET A 300 -36.90 -29.88 -10.79
CA MET A 300 -38.31 -30.20 -10.83
C MET A 300 -38.66 -31.04 -12.07
N LEU A 301 -38.16 -30.62 -13.25
CA LEU A 301 -38.38 -31.36 -14.51
C LEU A 301 -37.87 -32.81 -14.44
N VAL A 302 -36.66 -32.97 -13.91
CA VAL A 302 -36.02 -34.29 -13.81
C VAL A 302 -36.68 -35.16 -12.74
N SER A 303 -37.24 -34.59 -11.65
CA SER A 303 -37.93 -35.33 -10.60
C SER A 303 -39.43 -35.48 -10.81
N ALA A 304 -40.03 -34.78 -11.77
CA ALA A 304 -41.46 -34.79 -12.06
C ALA A 304 -42.01 -36.22 -12.31
N PRO A 305 -41.39 -37.10 -13.11
CA PRO A 305 -41.91 -38.44 -13.31
C PRO A 305 -42.10 -39.23 -12.02
N ARG A 306 -41.20 -39.05 -11.03
CA ARG A 306 -41.29 -39.73 -9.74
C ARG A 306 -42.40 -39.13 -8.86
N TYR A 307 -42.63 -37.83 -8.97
CA TYR A 307 -43.72 -37.18 -8.26
C TYR A 307 -45.09 -37.62 -8.81
N PHE A 308 -45.26 -37.58 -10.14
CA PHE A 308 -46.52 -37.99 -10.78
C PHE A 308 -46.81 -39.50 -10.67
N SER A 309 -45.77 -40.33 -10.53
CA SER A 309 -45.95 -41.75 -10.20
C SER A 309 -46.28 -42.03 -8.71
N GLY A 310 -46.32 -41.01 -7.87
CA GLY A 310 -46.55 -41.16 -6.43
C GLY A 310 -45.34 -41.68 -5.62
N ALA A 311 -44.18 -41.83 -6.24
CA ALA A 311 -42.97 -42.33 -5.59
C ALA A 311 -42.35 -41.33 -4.60
N ILE A 312 -42.60 -40.00 -4.77
CA ILE A 312 -42.19 -38.95 -3.87
C ILE A 312 -43.31 -37.95 -3.63
N SER A 313 -43.33 -37.33 -2.42
CA SER A 313 -44.29 -36.26 -2.08
C SER A 313 -43.87 -34.93 -2.68
N LEU A 314 -44.79 -33.94 -2.67
CA LEU A 314 -44.50 -32.57 -3.06
C LEU A 314 -43.36 -31.94 -2.24
N GLY A 315 -43.37 -32.18 -0.91
CA GLY A 315 -42.32 -31.71 -0.04
C GLY A 315 -40.93 -32.26 -0.41
N VAL A 316 -40.86 -33.54 -0.78
CA VAL A 316 -39.61 -34.16 -1.26
C VAL A 316 -39.16 -33.55 -2.57
N LEU A 317 -40.08 -33.28 -3.51
CA LEU A 317 -39.75 -32.58 -4.75
C LEU A 317 -39.13 -31.21 -4.53
N MET A 318 -39.72 -30.43 -3.60
CA MET A 318 -39.23 -29.09 -3.24
C MET A 318 -37.90 -29.18 -2.49
N GLN A 319 -37.73 -30.19 -1.62
CA GLN A 319 -36.47 -30.46 -0.94
C GLN A 319 -35.32 -30.75 -1.90
N ILE A 320 -35.57 -31.55 -2.95
CA ILE A 320 -34.60 -31.84 -4.02
C ILE A 320 -34.21 -30.55 -4.74
N SER A 321 -35.21 -29.71 -5.10
CA SER A 321 -34.95 -28.44 -5.80
C SER A 321 -34.11 -27.48 -4.97
N ASP A 322 -34.41 -27.33 -3.68
CA ASP A 322 -33.61 -26.49 -2.78
C ASP A 322 -32.20 -27.05 -2.59
N ALA A 323 -32.06 -28.35 -2.32
CA ALA A 323 -30.75 -28.99 -2.17
C ALA A 323 -29.90 -28.91 -3.47
N PHE A 324 -30.52 -29.00 -4.62
CA PHE A 324 -29.85 -28.80 -5.92
C PHE A 324 -29.28 -27.39 -6.03
N GLY A 325 -30.08 -26.37 -5.66
CA GLY A 325 -29.63 -24.96 -5.64
C GLY A 325 -28.43 -24.75 -4.72
N GLN A 326 -28.47 -25.29 -3.50
CA GLN A 326 -27.38 -25.18 -2.52
C GLN A 326 -26.07 -25.82 -3.01
N VAL A 327 -26.16 -26.99 -3.67
CA VAL A 327 -24.98 -27.66 -4.26
C VAL A 327 -24.44 -26.84 -5.45
N GLN A 328 -25.32 -26.33 -6.30
CA GLN A 328 -24.94 -25.47 -7.43
C GLN A 328 -24.22 -24.21 -6.94
N ASP A 329 -24.76 -23.51 -5.93
CA ASP A 329 -24.18 -22.31 -5.39
C ASP A 329 -22.80 -22.58 -4.77
N ALA A 330 -22.68 -23.67 -4.00
CA ALA A 330 -21.41 -24.10 -3.44
C ALA A 330 -20.35 -24.41 -4.50
N LEU A 331 -20.71 -25.05 -5.61
CA LEU A 331 -19.80 -25.30 -6.73
C LEU A 331 -19.47 -24.00 -7.48
N SER A 332 -20.44 -23.11 -7.67
CA SER A 332 -20.23 -21.81 -8.33
C SER A 332 -19.31 -20.90 -7.56
N TRP A 333 -19.25 -21.03 -6.22
CA TRP A 333 -18.33 -20.25 -5.38
C TRP A 333 -16.86 -20.41 -5.81
N PHE A 334 -16.43 -21.64 -6.12
CA PHE A 334 -15.04 -21.91 -6.51
C PHE A 334 -14.63 -21.15 -7.78
N ILE A 335 -15.58 -20.89 -8.68
CA ILE A 335 -15.34 -20.14 -9.92
C ILE A 335 -15.34 -18.64 -9.64
N ASN A 336 -16.32 -18.17 -8.87
CA ASN A 336 -16.42 -16.76 -8.48
C ASN A 336 -15.23 -16.30 -7.63
N ALA A 337 -14.67 -17.19 -6.79
CA ALA A 337 -13.48 -16.93 -5.99
C ALA A 337 -12.20 -16.75 -6.83
N PHE A 338 -12.19 -17.14 -8.11
CA PHE A 338 -11.00 -17.07 -8.96
C PHE A 338 -10.50 -15.62 -9.15
N THR A 339 -11.40 -14.66 -9.33
CA THR A 339 -11.05 -13.25 -9.47
C THR A 339 -10.42 -12.69 -8.19
N THR A 340 -11.02 -12.99 -7.04
CA THR A 340 -10.48 -12.62 -5.72
C THR A 340 -9.14 -13.28 -5.46
N LEU A 341 -8.97 -14.55 -5.85
CA LEU A 341 -7.70 -15.27 -5.74
C LEU A 341 -6.61 -14.64 -6.61
N ALA A 342 -6.95 -14.19 -7.81
CA ALA A 342 -6.01 -13.51 -8.71
C ALA A 342 -5.57 -12.16 -8.14
N SER A 343 -6.51 -11.35 -7.64
CA SER A 343 -6.25 -10.08 -6.98
C SER A 343 -5.40 -10.27 -5.72
N TRP A 344 -5.79 -11.20 -4.85
CA TRP A 344 -5.05 -11.59 -3.65
C TRP A 344 -3.60 -11.97 -3.97
N LYS A 345 -3.39 -12.81 -5.00
CA LYS A 345 -2.04 -13.21 -5.43
C LYS A 345 -1.22 -12.03 -5.94
N ALA A 346 -1.85 -11.09 -6.68
CA ALA A 346 -1.18 -9.89 -7.14
C ALA A 346 -0.73 -9.01 -5.96
N SER A 347 -1.59 -8.78 -4.97
CA SER A 347 -1.26 -8.02 -3.76
C SER A 347 -0.15 -8.69 -2.95
N ILE A 348 -0.15 -10.02 -2.82
CA ILE A 348 0.94 -10.77 -2.17
C ILE A 348 2.27 -10.59 -2.91
N ASN A 349 2.27 -10.70 -4.24
CA ASN A 349 3.51 -10.54 -5.01
C ASN A 349 4.11 -9.15 -4.80
N ARG A 350 3.27 -8.10 -4.80
CA ARG A 350 3.72 -6.72 -4.53
C ARG A 350 4.24 -6.53 -3.11
N LEU A 351 3.53 -7.07 -2.12
CA LEU A 351 3.96 -7.02 -0.71
C LEU A 351 5.25 -7.81 -0.45
N ALA A 352 5.42 -8.96 -1.10
CA ALA A 352 6.65 -9.74 -1.00
C ALA A 352 7.85 -8.98 -1.61
N GLY A 353 7.64 -8.31 -2.77
CA GLY A 353 8.63 -7.43 -3.37
C GLY A 353 9.00 -6.27 -2.43
N PHE A 354 8.00 -5.56 -1.92
CA PHE A 354 8.20 -4.46 -0.97
C PHE A 354 8.92 -4.91 0.31
N HIS A 355 8.55 -6.07 0.86
CA HIS A 355 9.23 -6.64 2.02
C HIS A 355 10.71 -6.91 1.75
N ALA A 356 11.02 -7.53 0.59
CA ALA A 356 12.39 -7.79 0.18
C ALA A 356 13.19 -6.49 -0.06
N ASP A 357 12.55 -5.45 -0.58
CA ASP A 357 13.20 -4.15 -0.80
C ASP A 357 13.51 -3.44 0.52
N VAL A 358 12.59 -3.50 1.50
CA VAL A 358 12.83 -2.96 2.85
C VAL A 358 13.97 -3.72 3.55
N GLU A 359 13.99 -5.05 3.46
CA GLU A 359 15.09 -5.87 4.03
C GLU A 359 16.42 -5.59 3.33
N ARG A 360 16.43 -5.46 2.02
CA ARG A 360 17.62 -5.12 1.23
C ARG A 360 18.14 -3.73 1.58
N ALA A 361 17.25 -2.74 1.68
CA ALA A 361 17.60 -1.37 2.07
C ALA A 361 18.18 -1.32 3.49
N ALA A 362 17.65 -2.12 4.42
CA ALA A 362 18.17 -2.23 5.79
C ALA A 362 19.53 -2.95 5.85
N GLY A 363 19.73 -3.96 4.99
CA GLY A 363 20.96 -4.79 4.94
C GLY A 363 22.02 -4.31 3.94
N MET A 364 21.87 -3.15 3.30
CA MET A 364 22.89 -2.63 2.37
C MET A 364 24.25 -2.50 3.06
N PRO A 365 25.30 -3.13 2.49
CA PRO A 365 26.65 -2.98 3.03
C PRO A 365 27.07 -1.52 2.97
N ARG A 366 27.61 -1.03 4.06
CA ARG A 366 28.13 0.33 4.19
C ARG A 366 29.63 0.27 4.00
N THR A 367 30.11 0.71 2.85
CA THR A 367 31.54 0.86 2.58
C THR A 367 32.06 2.20 3.09
N LEU A 368 31.21 3.22 3.16
CA LEU A 368 31.48 4.48 3.84
C LEU A 368 31.02 4.37 5.32
N ALA A 369 31.98 4.38 6.23
CA ALA A 369 31.71 4.30 7.66
C ALA A 369 31.42 5.67 8.26
N VAL A 370 30.19 5.90 8.77
CA VAL A 370 29.89 7.08 9.59
C VAL A 370 29.83 6.63 11.04
N THR A 371 30.73 7.18 11.86
CA THR A 371 30.89 6.81 13.27
C THR A 371 30.77 8.02 14.17
N GLN A 372 30.46 7.78 15.44
CA GLN A 372 30.54 8.80 16.48
C GLN A 372 31.79 8.57 17.33
N HIS A 373 32.42 9.64 17.79
CA HIS A 373 33.61 9.58 18.65
C HIS A 373 33.54 10.63 19.78
N GLY A 374 34.31 10.42 20.85
CA GLY A 374 34.33 11.30 22.02
C GLY A 374 35.10 12.62 21.85
N GLY A 375 35.64 12.88 20.65
CA GLY A 375 36.31 14.17 20.35
C GLY A 375 35.30 15.24 19.92
N SER A 376 35.77 16.47 19.75
CA SER A 376 34.95 17.65 19.40
C SER A 376 34.93 17.99 17.90
N ALA A 377 35.88 17.46 17.12
CA ALA A 377 36.04 17.76 15.70
C ALA A 377 35.27 16.81 14.79
N VAL A 378 34.85 17.28 13.63
CA VAL A 378 34.37 16.43 12.52
C VAL A 378 35.59 15.99 11.70
N THR A 379 35.77 14.68 11.52
CA THR A 379 36.91 14.16 10.72
C THR A 379 36.42 13.34 9.51
N LEU A 380 37.06 13.58 8.38
CA LEU A 380 36.90 12.83 7.14
C LEU A 380 38.23 12.18 6.79
N GLU A 381 38.28 10.86 6.74
CA GLU A 381 39.49 10.07 6.50
C GLU A 381 39.32 9.24 5.24
N GLY A 382 40.04 9.59 4.19
CA GLY A 382 40.00 8.88 2.92
C GLY A 382 38.62 8.82 2.26
N VAL A 383 37.76 9.81 2.50
CA VAL A 383 36.37 9.80 2.03
C VAL A 383 36.34 9.96 0.51
N GLN A 384 35.78 8.96 -0.14
CA GLN A 384 35.51 8.90 -1.57
C GLN A 384 34.04 8.67 -1.80
N LEU A 385 33.39 9.42 -2.69
CA LEU A 385 31.97 9.26 -2.98
C LEU A 385 31.76 8.81 -4.43
N SER A 386 30.82 7.90 -4.62
CA SER A 386 30.43 7.38 -5.92
C SER A 386 28.94 7.55 -6.17
N PHE A 387 28.54 7.49 -7.44
CA PHE A 387 27.15 7.33 -7.82
C PHE A 387 26.67 5.90 -7.56
N PRO A 388 25.34 5.63 -7.58
CA PRO A 388 24.82 4.26 -7.44
C PRO A 388 25.29 3.27 -8.52
N ASP A 389 25.71 3.76 -9.70
CA ASP A 389 26.29 2.96 -10.79
C ASP A 389 27.78 2.63 -10.56
N GLY A 390 28.38 3.13 -9.47
CA GLY A 390 29.79 2.96 -9.15
C GLY A 390 30.74 3.99 -9.77
N SER A 391 30.24 4.91 -10.60
CA SER A 391 31.07 5.98 -11.17
C SER A 391 31.52 6.97 -10.08
N LEU A 392 32.76 7.42 -10.15
CA LEU A 392 33.39 8.26 -9.13
C LEU A 392 32.86 9.70 -9.20
N MET A 393 32.36 10.22 -8.08
CA MET A 393 31.86 11.59 -7.92
C MET A 393 32.89 12.49 -7.22
N LEU A 394 33.38 12.05 -6.07
CA LEU A 394 34.37 12.75 -5.26
C LEU A 394 35.56 11.83 -4.99
N ARG A 395 36.75 12.34 -5.29
CA ARG A 395 38.00 11.67 -4.95
C ARG A 395 38.27 11.74 -3.47
N ARG A 396 39.26 10.97 -3.03
CA ARG A 396 39.74 10.93 -1.66
C ARG A 396 39.85 12.33 -1.04
N LEU A 397 39.09 12.51 0.03
CA LEU A 397 39.08 13.71 0.85
C LEU A 397 39.54 13.34 2.26
N ASP A 398 40.63 13.95 2.70
CA ASP A 398 41.07 13.94 4.08
C ASP A 398 40.90 15.37 4.62
N ALA A 399 40.02 15.55 5.62
CA ALA A 399 39.69 16.86 6.17
C ALA A 399 39.29 16.77 7.64
N ARG A 400 39.48 17.88 8.35
CA ARG A 400 39.12 18.03 9.75
C ARG A 400 38.51 19.39 9.98
N VAL A 401 37.39 19.43 10.70
CA VAL A 401 36.69 20.66 11.12
C VAL A 401 36.68 20.72 12.63
N GLU A 402 37.29 21.73 13.19
CA GLU A 402 37.35 21.91 14.64
C GLU A 402 36.01 22.43 15.21
N SER A 403 35.81 22.25 16.50
CA SER A 403 34.60 22.76 17.17
C SER A 403 34.54 24.30 17.10
N GLY A 404 33.43 24.84 16.64
CA GLY A 404 33.24 26.28 16.46
C GLY A 404 33.77 26.83 15.14
N GLU A 405 34.38 25.98 14.27
CA GLU A 405 34.86 26.38 12.97
C GLU A 405 33.71 26.43 11.94
N HIS A 406 33.74 27.43 11.07
CA HIS A 406 32.74 27.61 10.01
C HIS A 406 33.35 27.30 8.64
N VAL A 407 32.80 26.31 7.92
CA VAL A 407 33.30 25.86 6.64
C VAL A 407 32.31 26.19 5.51
N LEU A 408 32.79 26.87 4.47
CA LEU A 408 32.03 27.15 3.26
C LEU A 408 32.40 26.16 2.16
N ILE A 409 31.44 25.35 1.70
CA ILE A 409 31.60 24.46 0.55
C ILE A 409 31.18 25.21 -0.73
N SER A 410 32.08 25.29 -1.70
CA SER A 410 31.85 25.95 -2.98
C SER A 410 32.31 25.12 -4.17
N GLY A 411 31.79 25.41 -5.37
CA GLY A 411 32.14 24.69 -6.58
C GLY A 411 31.00 24.61 -7.60
N PRO A 412 31.23 24.04 -8.79
CA PRO A 412 30.23 23.93 -9.83
C PRO A 412 28.96 23.19 -9.39
N SER A 413 27.84 23.42 -10.11
CA SER A 413 26.63 22.63 -9.90
C SER A 413 26.86 21.17 -10.31
N GLY A 414 26.30 20.22 -9.55
CA GLY A 414 26.42 18.78 -9.84
C GLY A 414 27.76 18.13 -9.44
N CYS A 415 28.72 18.87 -8.85
CA CYS A 415 30.02 18.30 -8.43
C CYS A 415 30.00 17.43 -7.16
N GLY A 416 28.85 17.25 -6.49
CA GLY A 416 28.72 16.40 -5.32
C GLY A 416 28.70 17.10 -3.96
N LYS A 417 28.57 18.43 -3.88
CA LYS A 417 28.52 19.20 -2.62
C LYS A 417 27.41 18.69 -1.67
N SER A 418 26.18 18.68 -2.15
CA SER A 418 25.04 18.17 -1.38
C SER A 418 25.17 16.68 -1.06
N THR A 419 25.83 15.91 -1.92
CA THR A 419 26.11 14.49 -1.68
C THR A 419 27.10 14.30 -0.53
N LEU A 420 28.10 15.19 -0.39
CA LEU A 420 29.00 15.17 0.75
C LEU A 420 28.24 15.43 2.07
N ILE A 421 27.32 16.42 2.11
CA ILE A 421 26.45 16.66 3.29
C ILE A 421 25.58 15.44 3.56
N ARG A 422 25.00 14.81 2.53
CA ARG A 422 24.20 13.57 2.70
C ARG A 422 25.05 12.40 3.23
N ALA A 423 26.32 12.32 2.82
CA ALA A 423 27.25 11.32 3.35
C ALA A 423 27.54 11.56 4.82
N MET A 424 27.80 12.82 5.25
CA MET A 424 27.95 13.18 6.66
C MET A 424 26.66 12.93 7.47
N ALA A 425 25.48 13.06 6.85
CA ALA A 425 24.19 12.73 7.47
C ALA A 425 23.90 11.22 7.53
N ASP A 426 24.82 10.35 7.10
CA ASP A 426 24.64 8.89 7.02
C ASP A 426 23.43 8.45 6.15
N ILE A 427 23.13 9.22 5.10
CA ILE A 427 22.04 8.90 4.15
C ILE A 427 22.53 8.58 2.74
N TRP A 428 23.83 8.73 2.45
CA TRP A 428 24.46 8.35 1.19
C TRP A 428 25.41 7.16 1.39
N PRO A 429 25.03 5.95 0.99
CA PRO A 429 25.81 4.73 1.28
C PRO A 429 26.91 4.44 0.25
N TYR A 430 26.93 5.15 -0.88
CA TYR A 430 27.84 4.86 -2.02
C TYR A 430 29.14 5.64 -1.88
N GLY A 431 30.19 4.96 -1.42
CA GLY A 431 31.50 5.56 -1.22
C GLY A 431 32.38 4.70 -0.34
N GLU A 432 33.58 5.18 -0.05
CA GLU A 432 34.58 4.52 0.79
C GLU A 432 35.16 5.54 1.78
N GLY A 433 35.84 5.04 2.81
CA GLY A 433 36.46 5.87 3.83
C GLY A 433 35.64 5.97 5.11
N ARG A 434 36.03 6.92 5.97
CA ARG A 434 35.42 7.10 7.29
C ARG A 434 35.07 8.57 7.54
N ILE A 435 33.85 8.80 8.04
CA ILE A 435 33.41 10.08 8.59
C ILE A 435 33.15 9.88 10.08
N ALA A 436 33.80 10.69 10.92
CA ALA A 436 33.56 10.62 12.35
C ALA A 436 33.02 11.95 12.86
N LEU A 437 31.83 11.87 13.50
CA LEU A 437 31.13 13.00 14.08
C LEU A 437 31.27 12.98 15.61
N PRO A 438 31.30 14.14 16.29
CA PRO A 438 31.29 14.19 17.74
C PRO A 438 30.03 13.54 18.33
N GLN A 439 30.18 12.67 19.32
CA GLN A 439 29.06 11.95 19.96
C GLN A 439 28.14 12.91 20.75
N ASP A 440 28.74 13.90 21.43
CA ASP A 440 28.01 14.83 22.30
C ASP A 440 27.60 16.13 21.60
N ALA A 441 27.68 16.17 20.26
CA ALA A 441 27.29 17.33 19.47
C ALA A 441 26.01 17.03 18.65
N PRO A 442 24.82 17.42 19.15
CA PRO A 442 23.60 17.28 18.35
C PRO A 442 23.77 18.02 17.03
N ALA A 443 23.58 17.26 15.93
CA ALA A 443 23.73 17.76 14.57
C ALA A 443 22.37 18.04 13.95
N MET A 444 22.27 19.15 13.20
CA MET A 444 21.06 19.49 12.44
C MET A 444 21.41 19.76 10.97
N PHE A 445 20.70 19.09 10.08
CA PHE A 445 20.88 19.19 8.64
C PHE A 445 19.69 19.93 8.02
N LEU A 446 19.94 21.06 7.39
CA LEU A 446 18.95 21.85 6.68
C LEU A 446 19.12 21.62 5.18
N PRO A 447 18.17 20.90 4.55
CA PRO A 447 18.20 20.71 3.10
C PRO A 447 17.76 21.98 2.35
N GLN A 448 18.06 22.05 1.08
CA GLN A 448 17.66 23.13 0.17
C GLN A 448 16.15 23.38 0.19
N ARG A 449 15.35 22.31 0.26
CA ARG A 449 13.89 22.37 0.44
C ARG A 449 13.54 21.85 1.83
N SER A 450 13.02 22.75 2.67
CA SER A 450 12.64 22.41 4.03
C SER A 450 11.36 21.58 4.06
N TYR A 451 11.39 20.46 4.77
CA TYR A 451 10.18 19.69 5.06
C TYR A 451 9.35 20.38 6.15
N LEU A 452 8.07 20.61 5.88
CA LEU A 452 7.10 21.13 6.84
C LEU A 452 5.98 20.09 7.01
N PRO A 453 5.82 19.51 8.21
CA PRO A 453 4.72 18.60 8.48
C PRO A 453 3.37 19.32 8.36
N ILE A 454 2.36 18.59 7.87
CA ILE A 454 0.98 19.07 7.88
C ILE A 454 0.50 19.08 9.34
N GLY A 455 -0.10 20.18 9.78
CA GLY A 455 -0.55 20.34 11.15
C GLY A 455 -0.44 21.79 11.61
N THR A 456 -0.29 21.98 12.92
CA THR A 456 -0.14 23.32 13.51
C THR A 456 1.21 23.94 13.14
N LEU A 457 1.28 25.27 13.12
CA LEU A 457 2.57 25.95 12.93
C LEU A 457 3.56 25.61 14.06
N ARG A 458 3.04 25.44 15.27
CA ARG A 458 3.80 24.99 16.45
C ARG A 458 4.51 23.65 16.18
N ALA A 459 3.77 22.66 15.65
CA ALA A 459 4.35 21.36 15.26
C ALA A 459 5.42 21.52 14.17
N ALA A 460 5.14 22.36 13.16
CA ALA A 460 6.08 22.66 12.11
C ALA A 460 7.37 23.33 12.61
N LEU A 461 7.29 24.23 13.58
CA LEU A 461 8.44 24.90 14.19
C LEU A 461 9.23 23.99 15.15
N SER A 462 8.55 23.12 15.88
CA SER A 462 9.20 22.22 16.85
C SER A 462 9.95 21.06 16.19
N TYR A 463 9.58 20.65 14.97
CA TYR A 463 10.18 19.51 14.29
C TYR A 463 11.72 19.57 14.21
N PRO A 464 12.47 18.47 14.52
CA PRO A 464 12.01 17.11 14.77
C PRO A 464 11.53 16.83 16.21
N ALA A 465 11.60 17.78 17.14
CA ALA A 465 11.05 17.63 18.48
C ALA A 465 9.50 17.59 18.44
N ALA A 466 8.88 17.06 19.50
CA ALA A 466 7.43 16.98 19.59
C ALA A 466 6.79 18.38 19.69
N GLU A 467 5.55 18.49 19.26
CA GLU A 467 4.75 19.70 19.45
C GLU A 467 4.66 20.05 20.95
N GLY A 468 4.84 21.35 21.29
CA GLY A 468 4.84 21.81 22.68
C GLY A 468 6.16 21.65 23.42
N SER A 469 7.24 21.20 22.77
CA SER A 469 8.57 21.10 23.39
C SER A 469 9.22 22.45 23.72
N PHE A 470 8.71 23.54 23.16
CA PHE A 470 9.27 24.88 23.32
C PHE A 470 8.21 25.87 23.81
N GLU A 471 8.60 26.80 24.65
CA GLU A 471 7.74 27.87 25.17
C GLU A 471 7.39 28.89 24.06
N ASP A 472 6.16 29.41 24.07
CA ASP A 472 5.66 30.40 23.12
C ASP A 472 6.50 31.67 23.05
N ALA A 473 7.00 32.12 24.20
CA ALA A 473 7.89 33.27 24.27
C ALA A 473 9.18 33.06 23.47
N LEU A 474 9.76 31.85 23.55
CA LEU A 474 10.97 31.49 22.84
C LEU A 474 10.70 31.35 21.32
N ILE A 475 9.60 30.72 20.96
CA ILE A 475 9.16 30.59 19.55
C ILE A 475 8.96 32.00 18.96
N THR A 476 8.23 32.87 19.64
CA THR A 476 7.95 34.25 19.20
C THR A 476 9.22 35.06 19.04
N ARG A 477 10.17 34.94 19.97
CA ARG A 477 11.49 35.59 19.89
C ARG A 477 12.23 35.17 18.58
N TYR A 478 12.31 33.88 18.30
CA TYR A 478 13.03 33.40 17.12
C TYR A 478 12.28 33.63 15.82
N LEU A 479 10.94 33.66 15.85
CA LEU A 479 10.15 34.14 14.69
C LEU A 479 10.49 35.60 14.38
N GLY A 480 10.62 36.46 15.42
CA GLY A 480 11.05 37.86 15.26
C GLY A 480 12.44 37.95 14.66
N LEU A 481 13.42 37.20 15.21
CA LEU A 481 14.80 37.15 14.70
C LEU A 481 14.88 36.76 13.22
N CYS A 482 14.04 35.80 12.80
CA CYS A 482 13.98 35.31 11.42
C CYS A 482 13.02 36.12 10.53
N ARG A 483 12.60 37.32 10.93
CA ARG A 483 11.64 38.17 10.18
C ARG A 483 10.32 37.49 9.84
N LEU A 484 9.82 36.65 10.75
CA LEU A 484 8.55 35.92 10.65
C LEU A 484 7.57 36.29 11.78
N ALA A 485 7.72 37.45 12.39
CA ALA A 485 6.92 37.90 13.56
C ALA A 485 5.39 37.85 13.27
N HIS A 486 4.98 38.07 12.03
CA HIS A 486 3.57 37.99 11.61
C HIS A 486 2.95 36.60 11.77
N LEU A 487 3.74 35.55 11.92
CA LEU A 487 3.28 34.19 12.14
C LEU A 487 3.03 33.86 13.62
N ALA A 488 3.47 34.70 14.55
CA ALA A 488 3.36 34.45 15.99
C ALA A 488 1.90 34.26 16.47
N SER A 489 0.95 34.95 15.84
CA SER A 489 -0.49 34.79 16.16
C SER A 489 -1.14 33.54 15.57
N ARG A 490 -0.41 32.75 14.80
CA ARG A 490 -0.91 31.58 14.05
C ARG A 490 -0.33 30.25 14.52
N LEU A 491 0.27 30.20 15.70
CA LEU A 491 0.97 29.00 16.20
C LEU A 491 0.07 27.75 16.22
N ASP A 492 -1.18 27.89 16.61
CA ASP A 492 -2.13 26.79 16.75
C ASP A 492 -3.00 26.57 15.51
N VAL A 493 -2.75 27.35 14.45
CA VAL A 493 -3.46 27.15 13.17
C VAL A 493 -2.91 25.93 12.45
N ALA A 494 -3.80 24.98 12.17
CA ALA A 494 -3.46 23.81 11.36
C ALA A 494 -3.60 24.13 9.86
N ALA A 495 -2.53 23.89 9.10
CA ALA A 495 -2.51 24.14 7.66
C ALA A 495 -1.44 23.27 6.94
N ASN A 496 -1.47 23.30 5.61
CA ASN A 496 -0.34 22.84 4.80
C ASN A 496 0.65 24.01 4.63
N TRP A 497 1.55 24.14 5.57
CA TRP A 497 2.50 25.25 5.63
C TRP A 497 3.47 25.29 4.47
N SER A 498 3.75 24.15 3.82
CA SER A 498 4.59 24.12 2.61
C SER A 498 3.92 24.80 1.40
N GLN A 499 2.60 24.92 1.39
CA GLN A 499 1.85 25.63 0.36
C GLN A 499 1.47 27.06 0.80
N ALA A 500 1.34 27.28 2.12
CA ALA A 500 0.91 28.57 2.66
C ALA A 500 2.05 29.58 2.76
N LEU A 501 3.29 29.13 2.83
CA LEU A 501 4.48 29.97 2.98
C LEU A 501 5.27 30.04 1.67
N SER A 502 5.81 31.21 1.36
CA SER A 502 6.77 31.38 0.27
C SER A 502 8.06 30.57 0.52
N PRO A 503 8.82 30.20 -0.52
CA PRO A 503 10.08 29.46 -0.34
C PRO A 503 11.06 30.14 0.63
N GLY A 504 11.18 31.47 0.60
CA GLY A 504 12.01 32.22 1.52
C GLY A 504 11.52 32.17 2.97
N GLU A 505 10.18 32.19 3.22
CA GLU A 505 9.61 32.00 4.55
C GLU A 505 9.85 30.57 5.08
N GLN A 506 9.73 29.56 4.22
CA GLN A 506 10.02 28.17 4.58
C GLN A 506 11.49 28.00 5.00
N GLN A 507 12.43 28.62 4.28
CA GLN A 507 13.84 28.59 4.64
C GLN A 507 14.10 29.33 5.95
N ARG A 508 13.52 30.53 6.15
CA ARG A 508 13.61 31.26 7.45
C ARG A 508 13.03 30.46 8.61
N LEU A 509 11.94 29.74 8.40
CA LEU A 509 11.37 28.84 9.39
C LEU A 509 12.32 27.69 9.76
N ALA A 510 13.11 27.19 8.81
CA ALA A 510 14.15 26.20 9.09
C ALA A 510 15.25 26.76 10.01
N PHE A 511 15.61 28.06 9.89
CA PHE A 511 16.51 28.71 10.83
C PHE A 511 15.89 28.87 12.23
N VAL A 512 14.58 29.17 12.32
CA VAL A 512 13.89 29.15 13.64
C VAL A 512 14.07 27.79 14.33
N ARG A 513 13.95 26.67 13.58
CA ARG A 513 14.21 25.33 14.11
C ARG A 513 15.63 25.15 14.63
N VAL A 514 16.63 25.68 13.92
CA VAL A 514 18.03 25.63 14.37
C VAL A 514 18.18 26.35 15.72
N PHE A 515 17.63 27.56 15.86
CA PHE A 515 17.72 28.32 17.10
C PHE A 515 16.94 27.66 18.24
N LEU A 516 15.79 27.05 17.98
CA LEU A 516 15.00 26.31 18.97
C LEU A 516 15.72 25.07 19.49
N ASN A 517 16.25 24.25 18.58
CA ASN A 517 16.89 22.98 18.91
C ASN A 517 18.35 23.14 19.41
N ARG A 518 18.96 24.29 19.21
CA ARG A 518 20.32 24.64 19.67
C ARG A 518 21.37 23.57 19.38
N PRO A 519 21.53 23.12 18.13
CA PRO A 519 22.54 22.13 17.79
C PRO A 519 23.95 22.68 17.94
N ARG A 520 24.92 21.80 18.20
CA ARG A 520 26.36 22.17 18.19
C ARG A 520 26.97 22.07 16.80
N LEU A 521 26.31 21.34 15.88
CA LEU A 521 26.78 21.13 14.53
C LEU A 521 25.63 21.39 13.56
N VAL A 522 25.80 22.35 12.65
CA VAL A 522 24.78 22.77 11.67
C VAL A 522 25.30 22.55 10.26
N PHE A 523 24.55 21.81 9.46
CA PHE A 523 24.80 21.63 8.04
C PHE A 523 23.72 22.37 7.23
N LEU A 524 24.14 23.24 6.33
CA LEU A 524 23.27 24.07 5.50
C LEU A 524 23.51 23.74 4.02
N ASP A 525 22.56 23.04 3.40
CA ASP A 525 22.62 22.71 1.96
C ASP A 525 21.76 23.71 1.18
N GLU A 526 22.37 24.83 0.75
CA GLU A 526 21.70 25.95 0.06
C GLU A 526 20.44 26.44 0.79
N ALA A 527 20.43 26.33 2.12
CA ALA A 527 19.25 26.53 2.96
C ALA A 527 18.78 28.00 3.04
N SER A 528 19.50 28.92 2.40
CA SER A 528 19.21 30.36 2.34
C SER A 528 19.05 30.88 0.89
N SER A 529 19.07 30.01 -0.09
CA SER A 529 19.08 30.37 -1.53
C SER A 529 17.87 31.20 -2.00
N ALA A 530 16.71 31.03 -1.35
CA ALA A 530 15.47 31.77 -1.65
C ALA A 530 15.28 33.04 -0.80
N MET A 531 16.28 33.41 0.03
CA MET A 531 16.24 34.64 0.83
C MET A 531 16.88 35.81 0.11
N ASP A 532 16.47 37.02 0.49
CA ASP A 532 17.22 38.22 0.12
C ASP A 532 18.57 38.28 0.85
N GLY A 533 19.56 39.01 0.26
CA GLY A 533 20.92 39.05 0.79
C GLY A 533 21.03 39.62 2.20
N GLU A 534 20.24 40.64 2.55
CA GLU A 534 20.25 41.26 3.87
C GLU A 534 19.73 40.29 4.95
N THR A 535 18.64 39.56 4.66
CA THR A 535 18.09 38.56 5.58
C THR A 535 19.05 37.37 5.76
N GLU A 536 19.66 36.91 4.67
CA GLU A 536 20.65 35.85 4.68
C GLU A 536 21.85 36.19 5.54
N GLU A 537 22.46 37.37 5.32
CA GLU A 537 23.60 37.86 6.12
C GLU A 537 23.25 38.04 7.59
N ALA A 538 22.05 38.57 7.90
CA ALA A 538 21.60 38.74 9.29
C ALA A 538 21.46 37.38 10.00
N LEU A 539 20.97 36.34 9.32
CA LEU A 539 20.83 35.01 9.91
C LEU A 539 22.19 34.32 10.12
N TYR A 540 23.12 34.43 9.15
CA TYR A 540 24.47 33.91 9.33
C TYR A 540 25.22 34.62 10.48
N ALA A 541 25.06 35.92 10.61
CA ALA A 541 25.61 36.68 11.77
C ALA A 541 24.96 36.30 13.10
N ALA A 542 23.68 35.87 13.08
CA ALA A 542 22.97 35.46 14.28
C ALA A 542 23.39 34.04 14.77
N LEU A 543 23.87 33.15 13.88
CA LEU A 543 24.25 31.78 14.25
C LEU A 543 25.28 31.74 15.38
N PRO A 544 26.47 32.31 15.29
CA PRO A 544 27.46 32.28 16.40
C PRO A 544 27.00 33.06 17.62
N ARG A 545 26.18 34.09 17.47
CA ARG A 545 25.68 34.93 18.56
C ARG A 545 24.63 34.19 19.42
N GLU A 546 23.66 33.50 18.77
CA GLU A 546 22.61 32.78 19.47
C GLU A 546 23.05 31.35 19.88
N LEU A 547 24.04 30.79 19.19
CA LEU A 547 24.59 29.45 19.40
C LEU A 547 26.12 29.53 19.57
N PRO A 548 26.61 29.99 20.71
CA PRO A 548 28.05 30.12 20.94
C PRO A 548 28.78 28.79 20.78
N GLY A 549 29.87 28.77 20.00
CA GLY A 549 30.67 27.58 19.72
C GLY A 549 30.03 26.60 18.72
N VAL A 550 29.01 27.00 17.97
CA VAL A 550 28.42 26.19 16.93
C VAL A 550 29.41 25.98 15.76
N THR A 551 29.55 24.76 15.30
CA THR A 551 30.27 24.44 14.06
C THR A 551 29.28 24.49 12.90
N VAL A 552 29.63 25.24 11.84
CA VAL A 552 28.75 25.40 10.66
C VAL A 552 29.45 24.89 9.42
N ILE A 553 28.79 23.99 8.69
CA ILE A 553 29.25 23.55 7.36
C ILE A 553 28.15 23.90 6.36
N SER A 554 28.41 24.88 5.51
CA SER A 554 27.40 25.41 4.61
C SER A 554 27.79 25.32 3.13
N ILE A 555 26.82 24.98 2.29
CA ILE A 555 26.90 25.17 0.83
C ILE A 555 26.18 26.47 0.51
N ALA A 556 26.90 27.42 -0.06
CA ALA A 556 26.34 28.69 -0.50
C ALA A 556 26.98 29.16 -1.82
N HIS A 557 26.23 29.95 -2.57
CA HIS A 557 26.66 30.47 -3.87
C HIS A 557 27.07 31.96 -3.82
N ARG A 558 26.65 32.69 -2.77
CA ARG A 558 26.94 34.11 -2.64
C ARG A 558 28.29 34.32 -1.98
N GLU A 559 29.18 35.03 -2.62
CA GLU A 559 30.51 35.38 -2.06
C GLU A 559 30.44 36.23 -0.81
N THR A 560 29.34 36.99 -0.61
CA THR A 560 29.13 37.79 0.61
C THR A 560 29.10 36.98 1.88
N LEU A 561 28.75 35.67 1.79
CA LEU A 561 28.73 34.77 2.94
C LEU A 561 30.14 34.28 3.34
N ALA A 562 31.15 34.45 2.50
CA ALA A 562 32.52 34.02 2.83
C ALA A 562 33.02 34.64 4.14
N ARG A 563 32.65 35.88 4.42
CA ARG A 563 33.05 36.59 5.66
C ARG A 563 32.52 35.96 6.97
N PHE A 564 31.56 35.04 6.90
CA PHE A 564 31.03 34.33 8.06
C PHE A 564 31.65 32.94 8.26
N HIS A 565 32.69 32.61 7.45
CA HIS A 565 33.34 31.31 7.45
C HIS A 565 34.86 31.46 7.56
N ASP A 566 35.51 30.50 8.20
CA ASP A 566 36.94 30.46 8.44
C ASP A 566 37.68 29.77 7.30
N VAL A 567 37.08 28.71 6.73
CA VAL A 567 37.70 27.87 5.72
C VAL A 567 36.75 27.66 4.55
N ARG A 568 37.28 27.64 3.35
CA ARG A 568 36.57 27.30 2.10
C ARG A 568 37.00 25.93 1.59
N TRP A 569 36.09 25.03 1.43
CA TRP A 569 36.26 23.78 0.70
C TRP A 569 35.81 23.98 -0.76
N LYS A 570 36.78 24.13 -1.65
CA LYS A 570 36.52 24.37 -3.08
C LYS A 570 36.56 23.06 -3.85
N PHE A 571 35.43 22.67 -4.45
CA PHE A 571 35.37 21.56 -5.37
C PHE A 571 35.95 21.96 -6.73
N VAL A 572 37.00 21.25 -7.15
CA VAL A 572 37.74 21.50 -8.39
C VAL A 572 37.54 20.31 -9.32
N PRO A 573 37.25 20.54 -10.61
CA PRO A 573 37.15 19.46 -11.57
C PRO A 573 38.50 18.74 -11.73
N PRO A 574 38.51 17.48 -12.21
CA PRO A 574 39.76 16.76 -12.47
C PRO A 574 40.58 17.48 -13.52
N ALA A 575 41.92 17.49 -13.37
CA ALA A 575 42.82 18.04 -14.36
C ALA A 575 42.84 17.19 -15.65
N ALA A 576 43.20 17.77 -16.76
CA ALA A 576 43.30 17.05 -18.03
C ALA A 576 44.30 15.88 -17.92
N GLY A 577 43.79 14.64 -18.16
CA GLY A 577 44.55 13.37 -17.99
C GLY A 577 44.38 12.68 -16.65
N GLU A 578 43.72 13.29 -15.69
CA GLU A 578 43.30 12.63 -14.45
C GLU A 578 41.95 11.91 -14.64
N GLY A 579 41.78 10.75 -14.04
CA GLY A 579 40.50 10.01 -14.07
C GLY A 579 39.32 10.80 -13.50
N ALA A 580 38.09 10.27 -13.61
CA ALA A 580 36.85 10.90 -13.15
C ALA A 580 36.87 11.28 -11.65
N GLY A 581 35.99 12.21 -11.25
CA GLY A 581 35.75 12.62 -9.86
C GLY A 581 36.42 13.96 -9.50
N HIS A 582 35.66 14.80 -8.80
CA HIS A 582 36.15 16.09 -8.30
C HIS A 582 37.11 15.92 -7.11
N ARG A 583 37.99 16.88 -6.89
CA ARG A 583 38.80 16.99 -5.68
C ARG A 583 38.38 18.20 -4.86
N VAL A 584 38.65 18.20 -3.57
CA VAL A 584 38.39 19.32 -2.67
C VAL A 584 39.70 19.95 -2.25
N GLU A 585 39.81 21.26 -2.40
CA GLU A 585 40.91 22.07 -1.91
C GLU A 585 40.42 22.89 -0.71
N ALA A 586 41.06 22.72 0.44
CA ALA A 586 40.78 23.52 1.64
C ALA A 586 41.62 24.80 1.57
N LEU A 587 40.96 25.94 1.55
CA LEU A 587 41.61 27.28 1.46
C LEU A 587 41.16 28.11 2.68
N PRO A 588 42.07 28.70 3.45
CA PRO A 588 41.69 29.66 4.48
C PRO A 588 40.99 30.86 3.82
N ILE A 589 39.97 31.39 4.47
CA ILE A 589 39.32 32.63 4.01
C ILE A 589 40.05 33.78 4.77
N ALA A 590 40.79 34.56 4.02
CA ALA A 590 41.36 35.79 4.59
C ALA A 590 40.23 36.79 4.88
N VAL A 591 40.04 37.16 6.13
CA VAL A 591 39.08 38.15 6.64
C VAL A 591 39.48 39.55 6.21
#